data_096d680f880981d752696926519a4192
#
_entry.id   096d680f880981d752696926519a4192
#
_cell.length_a   1.000
_cell.length_b   1.000
_cell.length_c   1.000
_cell.angle_alpha   90.00
_cell.angle_beta   90.00
_cell.angle_gamma   90.00
#
_symmetry.space_group_name_H-M   'P 1'
#
loop_
_entity.id
_entity.type
_entity.pdbx_description
1 polymer ?
#
loop_
_entity_poly.entity_id
_entity_poly.type
_entity_poly.pdbx_seq_one_letter_code
_entity_poly.pdbx_strand_id
1 'polypeptide(L)'
;MDKHGANPDRILTQLTEHGLTPAEWGGETEVCKISAKTGMGVEALLERIIDAVPAPDGDENGKLKALIFDSKYDNYLGVIIYARIMDGQVKKGDVIRMMATNKKYEVTEVGVCAPGLKPVKALRAGEVGYICASIKQVADARVGDTITLDADPAETPLPGYKKVQSMVFCGIYPAEGEKYESVKDALEKLQVNDAAFTFEPETSQALGYGFRCGFLGLLHMEIIVERLEREFDLSVITTSPSVIYRVVRTDGTVEMLQNPSNLPSPQEIDHIEEPMVKANIMIPNDYVGSIMELCQQRRGTMLHMEYITPTRVQLHYDMPLNEVIYDFFDALKSKTRGYGSLEYEFDRYQKSQLVKLDIMLNRELVDAFSMIVHESEAYARGRFVCEKLKEIIPMHQFEVPIQAAIGQKVIARETVKAYRKDVIAKCYGGDISRKRKLLEKQKEGKKRMRQFGTVEVPQEAFTAVLKYDDNK
;
A
#
# COMPACT_ATOMS: atom_id res chain seq x y z
N MET A 1 12.76 37.03 -3.46
CA MET A 1 13.69 38.19 -3.54
C MET A 1 14.18 38.61 -2.15
N ASP A 2 13.40 38.48 -1.10
CA ASP A 2 13.70 38.93 0.28
C ASP A 2 14.61 37.96 1.08
N LYS A 3 14.86 36.76 0.62
CA LYS A 3 15.69 35.77 1.31
C LYS A 3 17.18 36.16 1.23
N HIS A 4 17.88 36.14 2.38
CA HIS A 4 19.31 36.34 2.41
C HIS A 4 20.02 35.31 1.55
N GLY A 5 20.77 35.74 0.54
CA GLY A 5 21.43 34.87 -0.45
C GLY A 5 20.59 34.62 -1.74
N ALA A 6 19.45 35.29 -1.90
CA ALA A 6 18.76 35.30 -3.18
C ALA A 6 19.68 35.86 -4.28
N ASN A 7 19.88 35.08 -5.34
CA ASN A 7 20.71 35.47 -6.48
C ASN A 7 19.96 35.19 -7.77
N PRO A 8 19.19 36.19 -8.29
CA PRO A 8 18.43 36.03 -9.52
C PRO A 8 19.30 35.68 -10.72
N ASP A 9 20.47 36.30 -10.87
CA ASP A 9 21.33 36.10 -12.05
C ASP A 9 21.84 34.66 -12.14
N ARG A 10 22.17 34.07 -10.98
CA ARG A 10 22.53 32.65 -10.92
C ARG A 10 21.37 31.75 -11.36
N ILE A 11 20.13 32.04 -10.96
CA ILE A 11 18.97 31.28 -11.36
C ILE A 11 18.69 31.43 -12.86
N LEU A 12 18.84 32.64 -13.41
CA LEU A 12 18.68 32.89 -14.84
C LEU A 12 19.72 32.10 -15.67
N THR A 13 20.98 32.03 -15.17
CA THR A 13 22.03 31.21 -15.79
C THR A 13 21.64 29.73 -15.77
N GLN A 14 21.19 29.21 -14.64
CA GLN A 14 20.75 27.81 -14.52
C GLN A 14 19.54 27.49 -15.40
N LEU A 15 18.58 28.39 -15.52
CA LEU A 15 17.44 28.23 -16.46
C LEU A 15 17.93 28.07 -17.90
N THR A 16 18.92 28.90 -18.30
CA THR A 16 19.50 28.82 -19.65
C THR A 16 20.23 27.49 -19.89
N GLU A 17 20.95 26.97 -18.89
CA GLU A 17 21.59 25.65 -18.95
C GLU A 17 20.57 24.52 -19.16
N HIS A 18 19.34 24.70 -18.70
CA HIS A 18 18.22 23.78 -18.90
C HIS A 18 17.35 24.09 -20.13
N GLY A 19 17.81 24.95 -21.04
CA GLY A 19 17.11 25.27 -22.29
C GLY A 19 15.98 26.32 -22.13
N LEU A 20 15.82 26.92 -20.94
CA LEU A 20 14.85 27.95 -20.66
C LEU A 20 15.54 29.33 -20.67
N THR A 21 15.88 29.81 -21.86
CA THR A 21 16.58 31.10 -21.99
C THR A 21 15.63 32.24 -21.64
N PRO A 22 15.96 33.10 -20.64
CA PRO A 22 15.12 34.24 -20.25
C PRO A 22 14.93 35.26 -21.37
N ALA A 23 13.74 35.87 -21.41
CA ALA A 23 13.44 36.94 -22.36
C ALA A 23 14.37 38.15 -22.22
N GLU A 24 14.82 38.45 -20.98
CA GLU A 24 15.83 39.46 -20.69
C GLU A 24 17.18 39.20 -21.41
N TRP A 25 17.45 37.93 -21.79
CA TRP A 25 18.66 37.52 -22.49
C TRP A 25 18.41 37.11 -23.94
N GLY A 26 17.25 37.54 -24.51
CA GLY A 26 16.89 37.27 -25.89
C GLY A 26 16.22 35.92 -26.16
N GLY A 27 15.82 35.18 -25.13
CA GLY A 27 15.04 33.96 -25.24
C GLY A 27 13.52 34.22 -25.20
N GLU A 28 12.75 33.15 -25.07
CA GLU A 28 11.26 33.18 -25.05
C GLU A 28 10.69 32.99 -23.65
N THR A 29 11.52 32.63 -22.64
CA THR A 29 11.06 32.33 -21.30
C THR A 29 10.90 33.60 -20.46
N GLU A 30 9.69 33.87 -20.05
CA GLU A 30 9.41 34.99 -19.13
C GLU A 30 9.68 34.61 -17.68
N VAL A 31 10.34 35.48 -16.96
CA VAL A 31 10.75 35.27 -15.58
C VAL A 31 10.20 36.35 -14.66
N CYS A 32 9.38 35.95 -13.68
CA CYS A 32 8.81 36.87 -12.69
C CYS A 32 9.60 36.77 -11.37
N LYS A 33 10.18 37.87 -10.90
CA LYS A 33 10.95 37.96 -9.65
C LYS A 33 10.01 38.37 -8.51
N ILE A 34 9.67 37.42 -7.62
CA ILE A 34 8.70 37.64 -6.54
C ILE A 34 9.28 37.42 -5.14
N SER A 35 8.57 37.93 -4.14
CA SER A 35 8.71 37.53 -2.74
C SER A 35 7.36 37.19 -2.16
N ALA A 36 7.13 35.90 -1.88
CA ALA A 36 5.89 35.44 -1.28
C ALA A 36 5.68 36.02 0.14
N LYS A 37 6.79 36.28 0.88
CA LYS A 37 6.75 36.81 2.24
C LYS A 37 6.26 38.28 2.29
N THR A 38 6.71 39.11 1.35
CA THR A 38 6.39 40.54 1.31
C THR A 38 5.27 40.86 0.35
N GLY A 39 4.85 39.93 -0.50
CA GLY A 39 3.88 40.15 -1.58
C GLY A 39 4.47 40.86 -2.82
N MET A 40 5.77 41.20 -2.79
CA MET A 40 6.42 41.89 -3.90
C MET A 40 6.32 41.07 -5.20
N GLY A 41 5.82 41.68 -6.28
CA GLY A 41 5.73 41.09 -7.60
C GLY A 41 4.62 40.03 -7.77
N VAL A 42 3.88 39.66 -6.69
CA VAL A 42 2.86 38.62 -6.76
C VAL A 42 1.67 39.04 -7.61
N GLU A 43 1.21 40.30 -7.48
CA GLU A 43 0.09 40.81 -8.28
C GLU A 43 0.44 40.82 -9.77
N ALA A 44 1.62 41.30 -10.13
CA ALA A 44 2.10 41.29 -11.51
C ALA A 44 2.25 39.86 -12.07
N LEU A 45 2.65 38.89 -11.24
CA LEU A 45 2.70 37.47 -11.65
C LEU A 45 1.29 36.94 -11.94
N LEU A 46 0.29 37.28 -11.11
CA LEU A 46 -1.09 36.81 -11.31
C LEU A 46 -1.68 37.41 -12.62
N GLU A 47 -1.48 38.71 -12.87
CA GLU A 47 -1.88 39.33 -14.13
C GLU A 47 -1.18 38.66 -15.32
N ARG A 48 0.11 38.38 -15.19
CA ARG A 48 0.85 37.71 -16.25
C ARG A 48 0.39 36.27 -16.52
N ILE A 49 -0.02 35.53 -15.51
CA ILE A 49 -0.63 34.21 -15.69
C ILE A 49 -1.94 34.31 -16.49
N ILE A 50 -2.78 35.28 -16.18
CA ILE A 50 -4.04 35.51 -16.90
C ILE A 50 -3.79 35.84 -18.38
N ASP A 51 -2.77 36.63 -18.67
CA ASP A 51 -2.42 37.03 -20.04
C ASP A 51 -1.73 35.93 -20.85
N ALA A 52 -0.84 35.17 -20.22
CA ALA A 52 0.04 34.19 -20.88
C ALA A 52 -0.54 32.80 -21.00
N VAL A 53 -1.40 32.37 -20.05
CA VAL A 53 -1.96 31.03 -20.06
C VAL A 53 -3.25 31.01 -20.91
N PRO A 54 -3.31 30.22 -21.98
CA PRO A 54 -4.52 30.16 -22.82
C PRO A 54 -5.71 29.59 -22.00
N ALA A 55 -6.91 30.05 -22.36
CA ALA A 55 -8.15 29.47 -21.83
C ALA A 55 -8.23 27.97 -22.19
N PRO A 56 -8.94 27.16 -21.39
CA PRO A 56 -9.16 25.76 -21.72
C PRO A 56 -9.84 25.61 -23.09
N ASP A 57 -9.34 24.65 -23.88
CA ASP A 57 -10.01 24.29 -25.15
C ASP A 57 -11.31 23.54 -24.84
N GLY A 58 -12.30 23.63 -25.75
CA GLY A 58 -13.56 22.91 -25.68
C GLY A 58 -14.69 23.60 -26.40
N ASP A 59 -15.66 22.85 -26.90
CA ASP A 59 -16.85 23.36 -27.55
C ASP A 59 -18.06 23.25 -26.63
N GLU A 60 -18.58 24.38 -26.13
CA GLU A 60 -19.77 24.42 -25.27
C GLU A 60 -21.05 23.86 -25.96
N ASN A 61 -21.12 23.92 -27.28
CA ASN A 61 -22.24 23.42 -28.06
C ASN A 61 -22.03 21.98 -28.56
N GLY A 62 -20.88 21.40 -28.28
CA GLY A 62 -20.56 20.06 -28.66
C GLY A 62 -21.28 19.00 -27.80
N LYS A 63 -21.11 17.75 -28.17
CA LYS A 63 -21.61 16.61 -27.36
C LYS A 63 -20.89 16.58 -26.02
N LEU A 64 -21.62 16.40 -24.93
CA LEU A 64 -21.02 16.31 -23.58
C LEU A 64 -19.97 15.23 -23.52
N LYS A 65 -18.77 15.63 -23.13
CA LYS A 65 -17.68 14.76 -22.70
C LYS A 65 -17.09 15.30 -21.40
N ALA A 66 -17.35 14.63 -20.30
CA ALA A 66 -16.79 14.96 -19.01
C ALA A 66 -15.94 13.81 -18.48
N LEU A 67 -14.70 14.11 -18.07
CA LEU A 67 -13.77 13.13 -17.52
C LEU A 67 -13.91 13.10 -16.01
N ILE A 68 -14.21 11.93 -15.45
CA ILE A 68 -14.21 11.70 -13.99
C ILE A 68 -12.76 11.60 -13.51
N PHE A 69 -12.33 12.51 -12.63
CA PHE A 69 -10.98 12.44 -12.06
C PHE A 69 -10.99 12.06 -10.57
N ASP A 70 -12.14 12.18 -9.89
CA ASP A 70 -12.32 11.76 -8.50
C ASP A 70 -13.79 11.48 -8.20
N SER A 71 -14.07 10.75 -7.12
CA SER A 71 -15.41 10.56 -6.61
C SER A 71 -15.40 10.42 -5.08
N LYS A 72 -16.44 10.88 -4.42
CA LYS A 72 -16.60 10.82 -2.97
C LYS A 72 -17.98 10.30 -2.62
N TYR A 73 -18.04 9.42 -1.63
CA TYR A 73 -19.32 9.01 -1.06
C TYR A 73 -19.74 9.97 0.04
N ASP A 74 -20.97 10.47 -0.05
CA ASP A 74 -21.62 11.29 0.96
C ASP A 74 -22.91 10.60 1.42
N ASN A 75 -23.15 10.57 2.73
CA ASN A 75 -24.31 9.87 3.31
C ASN A 75 -25.67 10.47 2.90
N TYR A 76 -25.70 11.74 2.48
CA TYR A 76 -26.91 12.46 2.08
C TYR A 76 -27.07 12.60 0.57
N LEU A 77 -25.97 12.85 -0.15
CA LEU A 77 -25.96 13.09 -1.58
C LEU A 77 -25.67 11.84 -2.42
N GLY A 78 -25.26 10.74 -1.77
CA GLY A 78 -24.78 9.55 -2.45
C GLY A 78 -23.38 9.74 -3.01
N VAL A 79 -23.12 9.20 -4.21
CA VAL A 79 -21.83 9.39 -4.88
C VAL A 79 -21.77 10.78 -5.52
N ILE A 80 -20.83 11.60 -5.06
CA ILE A 80 -20.46 12.88 -5.64
C ILE A 80 -19.32 12.63 -6.62
N ILE A 81 -19.52 12.92 -7.89
CA ILE A 81 -18.52 12.77 -8.93
C ILE A 81 -17.83 14.10 -9.16
N TYR A 82 -16.49 14.13 -9.13
CA TYR A 82 -15.72 15.27 -9.57
C TYR A 82 -15.28 15.07 -11.02
N ALA A 83 -15.66 15.99 -11.88
CA ALA A 83 -15.42 15.88 -13.32
C ALA A 83 -14.90 17.16 -13.93
N ARG A 84 -14.07 17.02 -14.95
CA ARG A 84 -13.69 18.10 -15.86
C ARG A 84 -14.53 17.98 -17.13
N ILE A 85 -15.24 19.04 -17.45
CA ILE A 85 -16.01 19.12 -18.70
C ILE A 85 -15.05 19.49 -19.83
N MET A 86 -14.88 18.57 -20.78
CA MET A 86 -14.02 18.79 -21.95
C MET A 86 -14.80 19.44 -23.06
N ASP A 87 -15.99 18.92 -23.39
CA ASP A 87 -16.91 19.48 -24.41
C ASP A 87 -18.33 19.46 -23.89
N GLY A 88 -19.20 20.30 -24.44
CA GLY A 88 -20.61 20.39 -24.10
C GLY A 88 -20.88 21.04 -22.76
N GLN A 89 -22.02 20.72 -22.20
CA GLN A 89 -22.47 21.19 -20.90
C GLN A 89 -23.35 20.16 -20.20
N VAL A 90 -23.40 20.20 -18.87
CA VAL A 90 -24.29 19.40 -18.06
C VAL A 90 -25.00 20.26 -17.01
N LYS A 91 -26.28 20.01 -16.78
CA LYS A 91 -27.13 20.73 -15.82
C LYS A 91 -28.03 19.79 -15.05
N LYS A 92 -28.61 20.29 -13.99
CA LYS A 92 -29.64 19.56 -13.22
C LYS A 92 -30.79 19.13 -14.11
N GLY A 93 -31.24 17.88 -13.98
CA GLY A 93 -32.33 17.24 -14.74
C GLY A 93 -31.88 16.57 -16.04
N ASP A 94 -30.62 16.72 -16.43
CA ASP A 94 -30.06 15.98 -17.57
C ASP A 94 -29.93 14.49 -17.21
N VAL A 95 -30.15 13.62 -18.19
CA VAL A 95 -29.85 12.19 -18.06
C VAL A 95 -28.46 11.94 -18.63
N ILE A 96 -27.54 11.59 -17.77
CA ILE A 96 -26.17 11.25 -18.12
C ILE A 96 -25.99 9.75 -18.30
N ARG A 97 -25.00 9.38 -19.11
CA ARG A 97 -24.59 8.00 -19.35
C ARG A 97 -23.10 7.86 -19.02
N MET A 98 -22.76 6.85 -18.21
CA MET A 98 -21.38 6.42 -17.98
C MET A 98 -20.94 5.57 -19.17
N MET A 99 -19.86 5.96 -19.87
CA MET A 99 -19.47 5.26 -21.10
C MET A 99 -18.89 3.87 -20.86
N ALA A 100 -18.19 3.66 -19.72
CA ALA A 100 -17.61 2.35 -19.38
C ALA A 100 -18.65 1.30 -18.97
N THR A 101 -19.70 1.71 -18.25
CA THR A 101 -20.73 0.78 -17.72
C THR A 101 -22.04 0.84 -18.50
N ASN A 102 -22.20 1.82 -19.37
CA ASN A 102 -23.43 2.14 -20.13
C ASN A 102 -24.67 2.38 -19.24
N LYS A 103 -24.47 2.66 -17.95
CA LYS A 103 -25.53 2.98 -17.00
C LYS A 103 -25.95 4.44 -17.09
N LYS A 104 -27.25 4.69 -16.86
CA LYS A 104 -27.87 6.00 -16.97
C LYS A 104 -28.30 6.51 -15.61
N TYR A 105 -28.10 7.81 -15.38
CA TYR A 105 -28.47 8.49 -14.14
C TYR A 105 -28.99 9.88 -14.42
N GLU A 106 -30.02 10.30 -13.67
CA GLU A 106 -30.51 11.67 -13.70
C GLU A 106 -29.69 12.57 -12.78
N VAL A 107 -29.21 13.69 -13.30
CA VAL A 107 -28.44 14.67 -12.54
C VAL A 107 -29.35 15.44 -11.58
N THR A 108 -29.10 15.27 -10.29
CA THR A 108 -29.84 15.96 -9.23
C THR A 108 -29.27 17.33 -8.90
N GLU A 109 -27.93 17.48 -9.02
CA GLU A 109 -27.24 18.73 -8.75
C GLU A 109 -25.90 18.78 -9.50
N VAL A 110 -25.49 19.97 -9.91
CA VAL A 110 -24.14 20.28 -10.41
C VAL A 110 -23.61 21.51 -9.71
N GLY A 111 -22.30 21.58 -9.49
CA GLY A 111 -21.69 22.69 -8.79
C GLY A 111 -20.18 22.73 -8.86
N VAL A 112 -19.60 23.74 -8.22
CA VAL A 112 -18.16 23.98 -8.11
C VAL A 112 -17.71 23.94 -6.64
N CYS A 113 -16.41 23.73 -6.41
CA CYS A 113 -15.81 23.78 -5.08
C CYS A 113 -15.24 25.18 -4.80
N ALA A 114 -15.79 25.91 -3.79
CA ALA A 114 -15.35 27.27 -3.48
C ALA A 114 -15.52 27.67 -2.00
N PRO A 115 -14.67 27.26 -1.08
CA PRO A 115 -13.98 25.99 -0.88
C PRO A 115 -14.93 24.81 -0.60
N GLY A 116 -16.17 25.04 -0.18
CA GLY A 116 -17.23 24.03 -0.05
C GLY A 116 -17.96 23.80 -1.36
N LEU A 117 -18.87 22.81 -1.37
CA LEU A 117 -19.73 22.53 -2.52
C LEU A 117 -20.70 23.70 -2.73
N LYS A 118 -20.66 24.31 -3.91
CA LYS A 118 -21.50 25.44 -4.28
C LYS A 118 -22.27 25.11 -5.57
N PRO A 119 -23.62 24.92 -5.49
CA PRO A 119 -24.45 24.62 -6.64
C PRO A 119 -24.38 25.73 -7.70
N VAL A 120 -24.35 25.31 -8.97
CA VAL A 120 -24.45 26.23 -10.15
C VAL A 120 -25.53 25.74 -11.09
N LYS A 121 -25.90 26.57 -12.06
CA LYS A 121 -26.95 26.23 -13.03
C LYS A 121 -26.54 25.16 -14.03
N ALA A 122 -25.29 25.22 -14.48
CA ALA A 122 -24.68 24.26 -15.39
C ALA A 122 -23.17 24.29 -15.23
N LEU A 123 -22.51 23.19 -15.61
CA LEU A 123 -21.07 23.11 -15.85
C LEU A 123 -20.84 23.05 -17.37
N ARG A 124 -19.88 23.82 -17.87
CA ARG A 124 -19.59 23.99 -19.28
C ARG A 124 -18.19 23.55 -19.65
N ALA A 125 -17.93 23.41 -20.94
CA ALA A 125 -16.61 23.09 -21.46
C ALA A 125 -15.51 23.96 -20.83
N GLY A 126 -14.42 23.32 -20.38
CA GLY A 126 -13.31 23.94 -19.65
C GLY A 126 -13.49 24.04 -18.14
N GLU A 127 -14.72 23.88 -17.61
CA GLU A 127 -14.96 23.96 -16.16
C GLU A 127 -14.68 22.63 -15.45
N VAL A 128 -14.28 22.74 -14.19
CA VAL A 128 -14.13 21.64 -13.24
C VAL A 128 -15.14 21.81 -12.12
N GLY A 129 -15.88 20.74 -11.84
CA GLY A 129 -16.92 20.80 -10.82
C GLY A 129 -17.35 19.43 -10.34
N TYR A 130 -18.46 19.40 -9.61
CA TYR A 130 -19.05 18.17 -9.13
C TYR A 130 -20.42 17.91 -9.74
N ILE A 131 -20.77 16.63 -9.87
CA ILE A 131 -22.05 16.13 -10.39
C ILE A 131 -22.61 15.14 -9.38
N CYS A 132 -23.84 15.38 -8.91
CA CYS A 132 -24.61 14.43 -8.12
C CYS A 132 -25.71 13.83 -9.01
N ALA A 133 -25.83 12.52 -9.06
CA ALA A 133 -26.77 11.83 -9.95
C ALA A 133 -27.45 10.60 -9.30
N SER A 134 -27.71 10.64 -7.98
CA SER A 134 -28.36 9.56 -7.21
C SER A 134 -27.76 8.17 -7.47
N ILE A 135 -26.47 8.10 -7.67
CA ILE A 135 -25.74 6.85 -7.90
C ILE A 135 -25.63 6.11 -6.59
N LYS A 136 -26.20 4.91 -6.53
CA LYS A 136 -26.20 4.07 -5.32
C LYS A 136 -25.02 3.10 -5.26
N GLN A 137 -24.56 2.66 -6.44
CA GLN A 137 -23.44 1.75 -6.56
C GLN A 137 -22.21 2.51 -7.03
N VAL A 138 -21.25 2.56 -6.19
CA VAL A 138 -19.99 3.26 -6.38
C VAL A 138 -19.19 2.73 -7.57
N ALA A 139 -19.22 1.44 -7.78
CA ALA A 139 -18.59 0.82 -8.95
C ALA A 139 -19.04 1.39 -10.31
N ASP A 140 -20.10 2.20 -10.31
CA ASP A 140 -20.64 2.81 -11.51
C ASP A 140 -20.04 4.17 -11.85
N ALA A 141 -19.37 4.83 -10.90
CA ALA A 141 -18.69 6.12 -11.09
C ALA A 141 -17.16 5.95 -10.99
N ARG A 142 -16.58 5.25 -11.95
CA ARG A 142 -15.13 4.96 -11.94
C ARG A 142 -14.31 6.18 -12.35
N VAL A 143 -13.24 6.42 -11.62
CA VAL A 143 -12.23 7.41 -12.00
C VAL A 143 -11.64 7.01 -13.37
N GLY A 144 -11.53 8.01 -14.28
CA GLY A 144 -11.10 7.80 -15.66
C GLY A 144 -12.23 7.45 -16.64
N ASP A 145 -13.47 7.26 -16.17
CA ASP A 145 -14.61 7.08 -17.08
C ASP A 145 -15.06 8.43 -17.68
N THR A 146 -15.73 8.35 -18.81
CA THR A 146 -16.32 9.49 -19.52
C THR A 146 -17.82 9.54 -19.29
N ILE A 147 -18.32 10.70 -18.90
CA ILE A 147 -19.74 11.00 -18.82
C ILE A 147 -20.18 11.69 -20.13
N THR A 148 -21.30 11.24 -20.67
CA THR A 148 -21.97 11.86 -21.83
C THR A 148 -23.47 12.02 -21.56
N LEU A 149 -24.19 12.84 -22.38
CA LEU A 149 -25.64 12.91 -22.32
C LEU A 149 -26.26 11.66 -22.98
N ASP A 150 -27.31 11.13 -22.37
CA ASP A 150 -28.02 9.98 -22.95
C ASP A 150 -28.79 10.31 -24.22
N ALA A 151 -29.30 11.54 -24.30
CA ALA A 151 -30.09 12.01 -25.45
C ALA A 151 -29.22 12.24 -26.71
N ASP A 152 -27.97 12.67 -26.56
CA ASP A 152 -27.00 12.86 -27.64
C ASP A 152 -25.61 12.38 -27.19
N PRO A 153 -25.36 11.08 -27.20
CA PRO A 153 -24.13 10.53 -26.65
C PRO A 153 -22.92 10.81 -27.55
N ALA A 154 -21.77 11.03 -26.91
CA ALA A 154 -20.50 11.08 -27.61
C ALA A 154 -20.14 9.68 -28.17
N GLU A 155 -19.48 9.66 -29.32
CA GLU A 155 -19.14 8.39 -30.01
C GLU A 155 -17.93 7.69 -29.38
N THR A 156 -16.96 8.47 -28.88
CA THR A 156 -15.71 7.95 -28.32
C THR A 156 -15.50 8.49 -26.92
N PRO A 157 -15.08 7.62 -25.98
CA PRO A 157 -14.70 8.07 -24.65
C PRO A 157 -13.42 8.91 -24.71
N LEU A 158 -13.21 9.72 -23.71
CA LEU A 158 -11.94 10.42 -23.48
C LEU A 158 -10.84 9.40 -23.12
N PRO A 159 -9.56 9.69 -23.42
CA PRO A 159 -8.48 8.89 -22.89
C PRO A 159 -8.55 8.94 -21.35
N GLY A 160 -8.84 7.78 -20.76
CA GLY A 160 -8.88 7.64 -19.30
C GLY A 160 -7.48 7.60 -18.69
N TYR A 161 -7.45 7.61 -17.36
CA TYR A 161 -6.20 7.37 -16.63
C TYR A 161 -5.73 5.92 -16.82
N LYS A 162 -4.41 5.71 -16.81
CA LYS A 162 -3.84 4.35 -16.74
C LYS A 162 -4.39 3.67 -15.48
N LYS A 163 -4.92 2.47 -15.64
CA LYS A 163 -5.37 1.69 -14.50
C LYS A 163 -4.16 1.33 -13.65
N VAL A 164 -4.10 1.88 -12.46
CA VAL A 164 -3.04 1.55 -11.51
C VAL A 164 -3.32 0.16 -10.96
N GLN A 165 -2.31 -0.69 -10.97
CA GLN A 165 -2.41 -2.05 -10.42
C GLN A 165 -1.95 -2.06 -8.97
N SER A 166 -2.68 -2.78 -8.13
CA SER A 166 -2.23 -3.05 -6.78
C SER A 166 -0.96 -3.90 -6.81
N MET A 167 0.03 -3.50 -6.03
CA MET A 167 1.36 -4.13 -5.99
C MET A 167 1.58 -4.92 -4.70
N VAL A 168 0.91 -4.51 -3.62
CA VAL A 168 1.03 -5.09 -2.28
C VAL A 168 -0.32 -5.62 -1.85
N PHE A 169 -0.36 -6.80 -1.28
CA PHE A 169 -1.58 -7.46 -0.83
C PHE A 169 -1.46 -7.90 0.62
N CYS A 170 -2.48 -7.64 1.43
CA CYS A 170 -2.59 -8.21 2.76
C CYS A 170 -4.04 -8.61 3.08
N GLY A 171 -4.20 -9.50 4.05
CA GLY A 171 -5.51 -9.81 4.61
C GLY A 171 -5.89 -8.77 5.65
N ILE A 172 -7.14 -8.28 5.61
CA ILE A 172 -7.74 -7.43 6.65
C ILE A 172 -8.88 -8.22 7.29
N TYR A 173 -8.79 -8.42 8.60
CA TYR A 173 -9.77 -9.19 9.38
C TYR A 173 -10.34 -8.33 10.49
N PRO A 174 -11.65 -8.50 10.82
CA PRO A 174 -12.24 -7.84 11.98
C PRO A 174 -11.48 -8.20 13.26
N ALA A 175 -11.18 -7.22 14.12
CA ALA A 175 -10.67 -7.49 15.46
C ALA A 175 -11.77 -8.05 16.37
N GLU A 176 -11.42 -8.48 17.59
CA GLU A 176 -12.36 -9.02 18.55
C GLU A 176 -13.47 -7.98 18.88
N GLY A 177 -14.72 -8.41 18.72
CA GLY A 177 -15.90 -7.54 18.91
C GLY A 177 -16.41 -6.86 17.64
N GLU A 178 -15.64 -6.82 16.57
CA GLU A 178 -16.03 -6.22 15.31
C GLU A 178 -16.82 -7.19 14.41
N LYS A 179 -17.74 -6.62 13.61
CA LYS A 179 -18.57 -7.41 12.69
C LYS A 179 -17.97 -7.41 11.28
N TYR A 180 -17.96 -8.56 10.63
CA TYR A 180 -17.56 -8.72 9.24
C TYR A 180 -18.27 -7.74 8.29
N GLU A 181 -19.60 -7.59 8.43
CA GLU A 181 -20.40 -6.70 7.58
C GLU A 181 -20.01 -5.22 7.76
N SER A 182 -19.67 -4.79 9.00
CA SER A 182 -19.22 -3.42 9.25
C SER A 182 -17.89 -3.12 8.53
N VAL A 183 -16.95 -4.05 8.57
CA VAL A 183 -15.68 -3.92 7.86
C VAL A 183 -15.90 -3.90 6.35
N LYS A 184 -16.78 -4.78 5.82
CA LYS A 184 -17.15 -4.80 4.41
C LYS A 184 -17.70 -3.46 3.94
N ASP A 185 -18.70 -2.92 4.64
CA ASP A 185 -19.33 -1.64 4.29
C ASP A 185 -18.31 -0.48 4.30
N ALA A 186 -17.37 -0.50 5.24
CA ALA A 186 -16.30 0.50 5.30
C ALA A 186 -15.33 0.37 4.13
N LEU A 187 -14.90 -0.85 3.79
CA LEU A 187 -14.02 -1.11 2.64
C LEU A 187 -14.69 -0.73 1.31
N GLU A 188 -15.99 -1.03 1.15
CA GLU A 188 -16.77 -0.58 -0.01
C GLU A 188 -16.76 0.94 -0.14
N LYS A 189 -16.96 1.68 0.96
CA LYS A 189 -16.92 3.15 0.96
C LYS A 189 -15.52 3.69 0.67
N LEU A 190 -14.47 3.06 1.21
CA LEU A 190 -13.09 3.45 0.93
C LEU A 190 -12.70 3.24 -0.55
N GLN A 191 -13.14 2.12 -1.14
CA GLN A 191 -12.90 1.81 -2.55
C GLN A 191 -13.48 2.86 -3.51
N VAL A 192 -14.56 3.56 -3.07
CA VAL A 192 -15.13 4.70 -3.83
C VAL A 192 -14.14 5.81 -4.01
N ASN A 193 -13.49 6.15 -2.90
CA ASN A 193 -12.62 7.31 -2.82
C ASN A 193 -11.19 6.96 -3.29
N ASP A 194 -10.93 5.69 -3.54
CA ASP A 194 -9.61 5.18 -3.90
C ASP A 194 -9.68 4.12 -5.00
N ALA A 195 -9.51 4.55 -6.23
CA ALA A 195 -9.55 3.69 -7.41
C ALA A 195 -8.42 2.64 -7.48
N ALA A 196 -7.37 2.82 -6.70
CA ALA A 196 -6.24 1.90 -6.62
C ALA A 196 -6.44 0.81 -5.55
N PHE A 197 -7.37 1.02 -4.62
CA PHE A 197 -7.72 0.07 -3.58
C PHE A 197 -8.65 -1.02 -4.13
N THR A 198 -8.29 -2.28 -3.91
CA THR A 198 -9.12 -3.43 -4.29
C THR A 198 -9.27 -4.36 -3.10
N PHE A 199 -10.40 -5.03 -2.97
CA PHE A 199 -10.60 -6.05 -1.96
C PHE A 199 -11.52 -7.17 -2.46
N GLU A 200 -11.33 -8.37 -1.92
CA GLU A 200 -12.14 -9.56 -2.15
C GLU A 200 -12.30 -10.36 -0.85
N PRO A 201 -13.39 -11.11 -0.67
CA PRO A 201 -13.57 -11.96 0.51
C PRO A 201 -12.46 -12.99 0.64
N GLU A 202 -11.97 -13.19 1.86
CA GLU A 202 -10.96 -14.18 2.20
C GLU A 202 -11.32 -14.89 3.51
N THR A 203 -10.83 -16.11 3.71
CA THR A 203 -11.01 -16.86 4.94
C THR A 203 -9.66 -17.38 5.42
N SER A 204 -9.33 -17.12 6.68
CA SER A 204 -8.18 -17.66 7.39
C SER A 204 -8.64 -18.68 8.43
N GLN A 205 -7.88 -19.75 8.61
CA GLN A 205 -8.16 -20.74 9.68
C GLN A 205 -7.94 -20.13 11.07
N ALA A 206 -6.99 -19.20 11.18
CA ALA A 206 -6.64 -18.54 12.45
C ALA A 206 -7.53 -17.33 12.76
N LEU A 207 -7.93 -16.55 11.75
CA LEU A 207 -8.61 -15.25 11.92
C LEU A 207 -10.08 -15.25 11.48
N GLY A 208 -10.56 -16.34 10.86
CA GLY A 208 -11.94 -16.45 10.37
C GLY A 208 -12.17 -15.71 9.06
N TYR A 209 -13.34 -15.08 8.92
CA TYR A 209 -13.73 -14.35 7.71
C TYR A 209 -13.14 -12.95 7.68
N GLY A 210 -12.58 -12.56 6.55
CA GLY A 210 -11.97 -11.26 6.30
C GLY A 210 -11.91 -10.93 4.82
N PHE A 211 -10.97 -10.07 4.46
CA PHE A 211 -10.82 -9.58 3.09
C PHE A 211 -9.36 -9.57 2.67
N ARG A 212 -9.08 -10.05 1.46
CA ARG A 212 -7.80 -9.85 0.78
C ARG A 212 -7.83 -8.49 0.11
N CYS A 213 -6.97 -7.58 0.56
CA CYS A 213 -6.91 -6.21 0.09
C CYS A 213 -5.65 -5.97 -0.72
N GLY A 214 -5.78 -5.21 -1.82
CA GLY A 214 -4.70 -4.81 -2.69
C GLY A 214 -4.42 -3.31 -2.59
N PHE A 215 -3.13 -2.95 -2.51
CA PHE A 215 -2.63 -1.60 -2.27
C PHE A 215 -1.51 -1.24 -3.24
N LEU A 216 -1.23 0.05 -3.41
CA LEU A 216 -0.08 0.54 -4.19
C LEU A 216 1.26 0.25 -3.51
N GLY A 217 1.28 0.25 -2.18
CA GLY A 217 2.47 0.03 -1.36
C GLY A 217 2.10 0.04 0.12
N LEU A 218 3.09 -0.07 1.02
CA LEU A 218 2.87 -0.11 2.47
C LEU A 218 2.21 1.17 3.01
N LEU A 219 2.68 2.35 2.59
CA LEU A 219 2.09 3.61 3.03
C LEU A 219 0.61 3.71 2.68
N HIS A 220 0.23 3.23 1.49
CA HIS A 220 -1.17 3.17 1.10
C HIS A 220 -1.98 2.23 2.02
N MET A 221 -1.40 1.06 2.35
CA MET A 221 -2.00 0.12 3.30
C MET A 221 -2.21 0.75 4.68
N GLU A 222 -1.19 1.42 5.21
CA GLU A 222 -1.25 2.10 6.51
C GLU A 222 -2.32 3.19 6.53
N ILE A 223 -2.43 3.99 5.46
CA ILE A 223 -3.45 5.02 5.32
C ILE A 223 -4.85 4.40 5.32
N ILE A 224 -5.08 3.32 4.59
CA ILE A 224 -6.38 2.65 4.56
C ILE A 224 -6.75 2.08 5.93
N VAL A 225 -5.79 1.45 6.64
CA VAL A 225 -6.01 0.92 7.99
C VAL A 225 -6.32 2.06 8.97
N GLU A 226 -5.57 3.15 8.93
CA GLU A 226 -5.82 4.31 9.77
C GLU A 226 -7.17 4.99 9.48
N ARG A 227 -7.60 5.00 8.22
CA ARG A 227 -8.93 5.49 7.84
C ARG A 227 -10.06 4.58 8.36
N LEU A 228 -9.88 3.25 8.35
CA LEU A 228 -10.84 2.33 8.96
C LEU A 228 -11.02 2.63 10.44
N GLU A 229 -9.94 2.90 11.15
CA GLU A 229 -9.97 3.26 12.56
C GLU A 229 -10.60 4.64 12.80
N ARG A 230 -10.14 5.70 12.10
CA ARG A 230 -10.54 7.08 12.36
C ARG A 230 -11.90 7.48 11.78
N GLU A 231 -12.23 7.00 10.58
CA GLU A 231 -13.46 7.41 9.89
C GLU A 231 -14.64 6.50 10.21
N PHE A 232 -14.37 5.22 10.52
CA PHE A 232 -15.40 4.20 10.72
C PHE A 232 -15.42 3.61 12.13
N ASP A 233 -14.47 3.97 13.00
CA ASP A 233 -14.31 3.46 14.37
C ASP A 233 -14.20 1.91 14.40
N LEU A 234 -13.44 1.35 13.45
CA LEU A 234 -13.27 -0.09 13.27
C LEU A 234 -11.83 -0.50 13.55
N SER A 235 -11.65 -1.43 14.47
CA SER A 235 -10.36 -2.08 14.71
C SER A 235 -10.20 -3.31 13.82
N VAL A 236 -9.05 -3.42 13.14
CA VAL A 236 -8.79 -4.52 12.21
C VAL A 236 -7.43 -5.17 12.47
N ILE A 237 -7.32 -6.45 12.11
CA ILE A 237 -6.07 -7.20 12.13
C ILE A 237 -5.57 -7.31 10.70
N THR A 238 -4.31 -6.92 10.46
CA THR A 238 -3.65 -7.04 9.16
C THR A 238 -2.66 -8.19 9.16
N THR A 239 -2.66 -9.01 8.11
CA THR A 239 -1.64 -10.05 7.90
C THR A 239 -0.37 -9.46 7.28
N SER A 240 0.69 -10.25 7.21
CA SER A 240 1.92 -9.84 6.52
C SER A 240 1.63 -9.44 5.07
N PRO A 241 2.10 -8.25 4.64
CA PRO A 241 1.98 -7.87 3.24
C PRO A 241 2.74 -8.87 2.34
N SER A 242 2.22 -9.08 1.16
CA SER A 242 2.82 -9.97 0.16
C SER A 242 2.66 -9.36 -1.23
N VAL A 243 3.49 -9.83 -2.15
CA VAL A 243 3.35 -9.53 -3.58
C VAL A 243 2.58 -10.65 -4.28
N ILE A 244 2.15 -10.44 -5.53
CA ILE A 244 1.62 -11.52 -6.34
C ILE A 244 2.79 -12.30 -6.93
N TYR A 245 2.83 -13.60 -6.65
CA TYR A 245 3.77 -14.54 -7.27
C TYR A 245 3.12 -15.23 -8.45
N ARG A 246 3.91 -15.61 -9.42
CA ARG A 246 3.47 -16.42 -10.55
C ARG A 246 3.97 -17.84 -10.37
N VAL A 247 3.07 -18.76 -10.13
CA VAL A 247 3.38 -20.18 -9.95
C VAL A 247 3.16 -20.91 -11.26
N VAL A 248 4.21 -21.50 -11.78
CA VAL A 248 4.15 -22.35 -12.96
C VAL A 248 4.09 -23.80 -12.49
N ARG A 249 3.01 -24.48 -12.85
CA ARG A 249 2.78 -25.89 -12.48
C ARG A 249 3.49 -26.83 -13.45
N THR A 250 3.69 -28.07 -13.02
CA THR A 250 4.32 -29.15 -13.83
C THR A 250 3.50 -29.51 -15.07
N ASP A 251 2.22 -29.22 -15.12
CA ASP A 251 1.34 -29.36 -16.28
C ASP A 251 1.40 -28.18 -17.25
N GLY A 252 2.20 -27.15 -16.95
CA GLY A 252 2.37 -25.93 -17.74
C GLY A 252 1.31 -24.85 -17.44
N THR A 253 0.37 -25.08 -16.54
CA THR A 253 -0.58 -24.05 -16.13
C THR A 253 0.11 -22.97 -15.29
N VAL A 254 -0.33 -21.73 -15.46
CA VAL A 254 0.21 -20.56 -14.75
C VAL A 254 -0.88 -20.00 -13.83
N GLU A 255 -0.56 -19.89 -12.55
CA GLU A 255 -1.45 -19.37 -11.52
C GLU A 255 -0.85 -18.13 -10.84
N MET A 256 -1.67 -17.10 -10.65
CA MET A 256 -1.28 -15.88 -9.92
C MET A 256 -1.60 -16.08 -8.45
N LEU A 257 -0.58 -16.21 -7.61
CA LEU A 257 -0.70 -16.48 -6.19
C LEU A 257 -0.62 -15.18 -5.38
N GLN A 258 -1.72 -14.79 -4.77
CA GLN A 258 -1.81 -13.62 -3.91
C GLN A 258 -1.62 -13.97 -2.42
N ASN A 259 -2.15 -15.13 -1.99
CA ASN A 259 -2.07 -15.60 -0.62
C ASN A 259 -1.08 -16.76 -0.50
N PRO A 260 0.01 -16.63 0.30
CA PRO A 260 0.97 -17.71 0.52
C PRO A 260 0.38 -19.03 1.01
N SER A 261 -0.75 -18.97 1.74
CA SER A 261 -1.41 -20.17 2.25
C SER A 261 -1.98 -21.08 1.15
N ASN A 262 -2.29 -20.50 -0.01
CA ASN A 262 -2.85 -21.20 -1.16
C ASN A 262 -1.77 -21.78 -2.11
N LEU A 263 -0.49 -21.74 -1.71
CA LEU A 263 0.58 -22.31 -2.55
C LEU A 263 0.31 -23.81 -2.76
N PRO A 264 0.30 -24.28 -4.03
CA PRO A 264 0.15 -25.71 -4.36
C PRO A 264 1.23 -26.58 -3.70
N SER A 265 1.03 -27.89 -3.70
CA SER A 265 2.02 -28.82 -3.17
C SER A 265 3.33 -28.74 -3.98
N PRO A 266 4.52 -28.90 -3.36
CA PRO A 266 5.81 -28.80 -4.06
C PRO A 266 5.95 -29.72 -5.27
N GLN A 267 5.20 -30.84 -5.29
CA GLN A 267 5.20 -31.81 -6.40
C GLN A 267 4.46 -31.32 -7.65
N GLU A 268 3.55 -30.35 -7.48
CA GLU A 268 2.77 -29.75 -8.56
C GLU A 268 3.42 -28.50 -9.13
N ILE A 269 4.48 -27.99 -8.49
CA ILE A 269 5.17 -26.76 -8.88
C ILE A 269 6.40 -27.10 -9.70
N ASP A 270 6.51 -26.55 -10.91
CA ASP A 270 7.75 -26.54 -11.69
C ASP A 270 8.70 -25.45 -11.17
N HIS A 271 8.20 -24.21 -11.08
CA HIS A 271 8.92 -23.10 -10.49
C HIS A 271 7.99 -21.96 -10.06
N ILE A 272 8.53 -21.06 -9.25
CA ILE A 272 7.86 -19.85 -8.83
C ILE A 272 8.61 -18.65 -9.39
N GLU A 273 7.87 -17.67 -9.88
CA GLU A 273 8.41 -16.41 -10.37
C GLU A 273 7.97 -15.27 -9.44
N GLU A 274 8.91 -14.39 -9.12
CA GLU A 274 8.66 -13.18 -8.34
C GLU A 274 8.58 -11.94 -9.22
N PRO A 275 7.79 -10.93 -8.83
CA PRO A 275 7.73 -9.66 -9.55
C PRO A 275 9.02 -8.87 -9.34
N MET A 276 9.63 -8.44 -10.43
CA MET A 276 10.81 -7.58 -10.45
C MET A 276 10.41 -6.14 -10.76
N VAL A 277 11.10 -5.20 -10.14
CA VAL A 277 10.92 -3.77 -10.34
C VAL A 277 12.22 -3.10 -10.76
N LYS A 278 12.10 -2.08 -11.62
CA LYS A 278 13.17 -1.11 -11.86
C LYS A 278 13.07 -0.03 -10.80
N ALA A 279 14.06 0.01 -9.92
CA ALA A 279 14.14 0.97 -8.82
C ALA A 279 15.11 2.09 -9.18
N ASN A 280 14.64 3.33 -9.13
CA ASN A 280 15.41 4.55 -9.31
C ASN A 280 15.62 5.20 -7.95
N ILE A 281 16.84 5.21 -7.46
CA ILE A 281 17.19 5.70 -6.14
C ILE A 281 18.04 6.95 -6.28
N MET A 282 17.52 8.10 -5.85
CA MET A 282 18.24 9.37 -5.89
C MET A 282 18.78 9.70 -4.49
N ILE A 283 20.09 9.93 -4.41
CA ILE A 283 20.81 10.15 -3.14
C ILE A 283 21.92 11.19 -3.30
N PRO A 284 22.34 11.85 -2.20
CA PRO A 284 23.61 12.57 -2.20
C PRO A 284 24.79 11.63 -2.38
N ASN A 285 25.83 12.13 -3.04
CA ASN A 285 27.05 11.36 -3.39
C ASN A 285 27.70 10.67 -2.17
N ASP A 286 27.66 11.29 -1.00
CA ASP A 286 28.28 10.76 0.23
C ASP A 286 27.68 9.43 0.71
N TYR A 287 26.46 9.08 0.27
CA TYR A 287 25.77 7.88 0.70
C TYR A 287 25.76 6.74 -0.34
N VAL A 288 26.41 6.91 -1.48
CA VAL A 288 26.43 5.93 -2.58
C VAL A 288 26.85 4.55 -2.07
N GLY A 289 27.97 4.43 -1.36
CA GLY A 289 28.46 3.16 -0.87
C GLY A 289 27.48 2.44 0.08
N SER A 290 26.88 3.18 1.04
CA SER A 290 25.95 2.59 2.01
C SER A 290 24.64 2.14 1.37
N ILE A 291 24.18 2.81 0.30
CA ILE A 291 22.99 2.41 -0.42
C ILE A 291 23.24 1.28 -1.42
N MET A 292 24.40 1.25 -2.03
CA MET A 292 24.81 0.08 -2.85
C MET A 292 24.85 -1.19 -2.00
N GLU A 293 25.40 -1.11 -0.77
CA GLU A 293 25.39 -2.23 0.18
C GLU A 293 23.96 -2.65 0.56
N LEU A 294 23.09 -1.68 0.88
CA LEU A 294 21.67 -1.95 1.18
C LEU A 294 20.99 -2.68 0.01
N CYS A 295 21.14 -2.18 -1.22
CA CYS A 295 20.56 -2.82 -2.42
C CYS A 295 21.10 -4.22 -2.63
N GLN A 296 22.39 -4.46 -2.40
CA GLN A 296 22.99 -5.79 -2.52
C GLN A 296 22.44 -6.76 -1.48
N GLN A 297 22.27 -6.32 -0.22
CA GLN A 297 21.64 -7.10 0.85
C GLN A 297 20.19 -7.47 0.51
N ARG A 298 19.51 -6.64 -0.27
CA ARG A 298 18.13 -6.85 -0.76
C ARG A 298 18.07 -7.47 -2.17
N ARG A 299 19.06 -8.26 -2.54
CA ARG A 299 19.14 -9.00 -3.82
C ARG A 299 19.04 -8.10 -5.06
N GLY A 300 19.32 -6.79 -4.91
CA GLY A 300 19.31 -5.83 -6.01
C GLY A 300 20.51 -6.00 -6.93
N THR A 301 20.27 -5.93 -8.23
CA THR A 301 21.31 -5.90 -9.26
C THR A 301 21.43 -4.50 -9.83
N MET A 302 22.60 -3.88 -9.71
CA MET A 302 22.83 -2.54 -10.24
C MET A 302 22.83 -2.58 -11.76
N LEU A 303 22.02 -1.73 -12.39
CA LEU A 303 21.97 -1.57 -13.84
C LEU A 303 22.97 -0.50 -14.30
N HIS A 304 22.85 0.70 -13.76
CA HIS A 304 23.77 1.82 -14.00
C HIS A 304 23.65 2.88 -12.90
N MET A 305 24.59 3.83 -12.93
CA MET A 305 24.67 4.96 -12.01
C MET A 305 24.87 6.23 -12.82
N GLU A 306 24.11 7.27 -12.51
CA GLU A 306 24.16 8.56 -13.20
C GLU A 306 24.35 9.71 -12.19
N TYR A 307 25.23 10.66 -12.52
CA TYR A 307 25.41 11.89 -11.75
C TYR A 307 24.49 12.98 -12.30
N ILE A 308 23.39 13.24 -11.60
CA ILE A 308 22.44 14.31 -11.98
C ILE A 308 23.06 15.69 -11.71
N THR A 309 23.79 15.82 -10.60
CA THR A 309 24.64 16.99 -10.27
C THR A 309 25.93 16.50 -9.61
N PRO A 310 26.94 17.36 -9.42
CA PRO A 310 28.15 16.96 -8.70
C PRO A 310 27.92 16.41 -7.29
N THR A 311 26.77 16.71 -6.68
CA THR A 311 26.42 16.31 -5.31
C THR A 311 25.29 15.30 -5.23
N ARG A 312 24.63 14.95 -6.36
CA ARG A 312 23.48 14.03 -6.41
C ARG A 312 23.68 12.95 -7.45
N VAL A 313 23.43 11.73 -7.05
CA VAL A 313 23.58 10.52 -7.84
C VAL A 313 22.25 9.80 -7.93
N GLN A 314 21.91 9.31 -9.10
CA GLN A 314 20.80 8.40 -9.33
C GLN A 314 21.35 7.00 -9.59
N LEU A 315 20.89 6.05 -8.77
CA LEU A 315 21.22 4.63 -8.91
C LEU A 315 20.03 3.90 -9.52
N HIS A 316 20.27 3.11 -10.53
CA HIS A 316 19.27 2.29 -11.21
C HIS A 316 19.50 0.82 -10.87
N TYR A 317 18.50 0.20 -10.24
CA TYR A 317 18.57 -1.18 -9.81
C TYR A 317 17.42 -2.00 -10.36
N ASP A 318 17.70 -3.28 -10.62
CA ASP A 318 16.72 -4.33 -10.82
C ASP A 318 16.56 -5.07 -9.49
N MET A 319 15.36 -5.04 -8.89
CA MET A 319 15.12 -5.56 -7.53
C MET A 319 13.84 -6.38 -7.47
N PRO A 320 13.82 -7.43 -6.63
CA PRO A 320 12.56 -8.09 -6.32
C PRO A 320 11.63 -7.14 -5.57
N LEU A 321 10.37 -7.04 -6.02
CA LEU A 321 9.38 -6.16 -5.37
C LEU A 321 9.22 -6.48 -3.89
N ASN A 322 9.25 -7.75 -3.53
CA ASN A 322 9.11 -8.19 -2.14
C ASN A 322 10.18 -7.61 -1.21
N GLU A 323 11.40 -7.37 -1.71
CA GLU A 323 12.48 -6.77 -0.93
C GLU A 323 12.34 -5.23 -0.81
N VAL A 324 11.55 -4.63 -1.68
CA VAL A 324 11.30 -3.18 -1.69
C VAL A 324 10.14 -2.79 -0.79
N ILE A 325 9.10 -3.62 -0.73
CA ILE A 325 7.85 -3.29 -0.02
C ILE A 325 7.94 -3.36 1.51
N TYR A 326 8.94 -4.04 2.07
CA TYR A 326 9.11 -4.06 3.53
C TYR A 326 9.81 -2.77 4.00
N ASP A 327 10.83 -2.85 4.76
CA ASP A 327 11.54 -1.76 5.42
C ASP A 327 12.60 -1.05 4.57
N PHE A 328 12.67 -1.34 3.25
CA PHE A 328 13.69 -0.75 2.37
C PHE A 328 13.63 0.77 2.33
N PHE A 329 12.44 1.35 2.29
CA PHE A 329 12.26 2.81 2.26
C PHE A 329 12.75 3.45 3.58
N ASP A 330 12.43 2.85 4.71
CA ASP A 330 12.86 3.32 6.02
C ASP A 330 14.38 3.19 6.19
N ALA A 331 14.95 2.08 5.74
CA ALA A 331 16.39 1.88 5.73
C ALA A 331 17.10 2.90 4.80
N LEU A 332 16.53 3.17 3.62
CA LEU A 332 17.02 4.19 2.70
C LEU A 332 17.03 5.57 3.37
N LYS A 333 15.91 5.97 3.97
CA LYS A 333 15.79 7.26 4.68
C LYS A 333 16.75 7.36 5.85
N SER A 334 16.85 6.32 6.67
CA SER A 334 17.76 6.27 7.81
C SER A 334 19.21 6.40 7.37
N LYS A 335 19.66 5.59 6.41
CA LYS A 335 21.04 5.60 5.91
C LYS A 335 21.43 6.89 5.18
N THR A 336 20.45 7.64 4.64
CA THR A 336 20.68 8.90 3.91
C THR A 336 20.28 10.15 4.70
N ARG A 337 19.98 10.03 5.99
CA ARG A 337 19.50 11.12 6.85
C ARG A 337 18.25 11.84 6.26
N GLY A 338 17.37 11.08 5.63
CA GLY A 338 16.14 11.58 5.02
C GLY A 338 16.27 12.10 3.59
N TYR A 339 17.47 12.18 3.01
CA TYR A 339 17.67 12.76 1.68
C TYR A 339 17.42 11.78 0.52
N GLY A 340 17.49 10.47 0.77
CA GLY A 340 17.23 9.47 -0.27
C GLY A 340 15.78 9.47 -0.74
N SER A 341 15.54 9.32 -2.04
CA SER A 341 14.23 9.05 -2.63
C SER A 341 14.28 7.80 -3.47
N LEU A 342 13.13 7.12 -3.54
CA LEU A 342 12.94 5.90 -4.29
C LEU A 342 11.70 6.03 -5.16
N GLU A 343 11.86 5.71 -6.43
CA GLU A 343 10.78 5.45 -7.37
C GLU A 343 10.98 4.05 -7.95
N TYR A 344 9.90 3.30 -8.14
CA TYR A 344 10.00 1.99 -8.77
C TYR A 344 8.80 1.71 -9.67
N GLU A 345 9.05 0.95 -10.74
CA GLU A 345 8.04 0.48 -11.67
C GLU A 345 8.14 -1.03 -11.83
N PHE A 346 6.99 -1.70 -11.94
CA PHE A 346 6.95 -3.10 -12.29
C PHE A 346 7.58 -3.33 -13.67
N ASP A 347 8.49 -4.30 -13.78
CA ASP A 347 9.16 -4.65 -15.04
C ASP A 347 8.68 -6.01 -15.56
N ARG A 348 8.90 -7.07 -14.82
CA ARG A 348 8.64 -8.44 -15.24
C ARG A 348 8.49 -9.41 -14.08
N TYR A 349 8.06 -10.63 -14.39
CA TYR A 349 8.21 -11.77 -13.50
C TYR A 349 9.50 -12.52 -13.81
N GLN A 350 10.22 -12.97 -12.79
CA GLN A 350 11.48 -13.69 -12.91
C GLN A 350 11.49 -14.93 -12.02
N LYS A 351 11.91 -16.06 -12.58
CA LYS A 351 12.12 -17.30 -11.83
C LYS A 351 13.10 -17.10 -10.69
N SER A 352 12.74 -17.55 -9.50
CA SER A 352 13.56 -17.41 -8.29
C SER A 352 13.41 -18.63 -7.38
N GLN A 353 14.40 -18.83 -6.49
CA GLN A 353 14.39 -19.90 -5.49
C GLN A 353 13.56 -19.48 -4.27
N LEU A 354 12.25 -19.58 -4.41
CA LEU A 354 11.29 -19.18 -3.40
C LEU A 354 10.76 -20.40 -2.63
N VAL A 355 10.59 -20.22 -1.33
CA VAL A 355 10.03 -21.23 -0.45
C VAL A 355 8.92 -20.66 0.40
N LYS A 356 7.93 -21.48 0.73
CA LYS A 356 6.92 -21.13 1.71
C LYS A 356 7.47 -21.35 3.11
N LEU A 357 7.48 -20.29 3.89
CA LEU A 357 7.84 -20.31 5.31
C LEU A 357 6.54 -20.33 6.13
N ASP A 358 6.30 -21.42 6.82
CA ASP A 358 5.15 -21.63 7.68
C ASP A 358 5.52 -21.44 9.15
N ILE A 359 4.67 -20.76 9.91
CA ILE A 359 4.84 -20.55 11.35
C ILE A 359 3.81 -21.40 12.11
N MET A 360 4.31 -22.19 13.04
CA MET A 360 3.49 -23.07 13.88
C MET A 360 3.58 -22.64 15.34
N LEU A 361 2.43 -22.51 16.00
CA LEU A 361 2.28 -22.30 17.43
C LEU A 361 1.74 -23.60 18.06
N ASN A 362 2.40 -24.12 19.05
CA ASN A 362 2.04 -25.38 19.67
C ASN A 362 1.86 -26.56 18.67
N ARG A 363 2.58 -26.53 17.52
CA ARG A 363 2.52 -27.46 16.39
C ARG A 363 1.29 -27.27 15.47
N GLU A 364 0.48 -26.28 15.69
CA GLU A 364 -0.62 -25.89 14.82
C GLU A 364 -0.16 -24.79 13.88
N LEU A 365 -0.47 -24.91 12.60
CA LEU A 365 -0.15 -23.92 11.59
C LEU A 365 -0.99 -22.66 11.80
N VAL A 366 -0.34 -21.52 11.82
CA VAL A 366 -1.01 -20.19 11.80
C VAL A 366 -0.85 -19.62 10.40
N ASP A 367 -1.84 -19.84 9.56
CA ASP A 367 -1.85 -19.46 8.14
C ASP A 367 -1.63 -17.97 7.90
N ALA A 368 -2.09 -17.11 8.81
CA ALA A 368 -1.91 -15.67 8.77
C ALA A 368 -0.43 -15.22 8.88
N PHE A 369 0.47 -16.09 9.36
CA PHE A 369 1.92 -15.84 9.40
C PHE A 369 2.69 -16.55 8.28
N SER A 370 2.02 -17.31 7.41
CA SER A 370 2.68 -17.94 6.27
C SER A 370 3.15 -16.89 5.28
N MET A 371 4.37 -17.02 4.79
CA MET A 371 4.99 -16.09 3.84
C MET A 371 5.82 -16.82 2.80
N ILE A 372 5.99 -16.20 1.63
CA ILE A 372 6.92 -16.68 0.60
C ILE A 372 8.18 -15.82 0.70
N VAL A 373 9.31 -16.49 0.84
CA VAL A 373 10.63 -15.86 1.00
C VAL A 373 11.65 -16.54 0.09
N HIS A 374 12.72 -15.83 -0.23
CA HIS A 374 13.85 -16.46 -0.91
C HIS A 374 14.51 -17.48 0.02
N GLU A 375 14.97 -18.62 -0.53
CA GLU A 375 15.52 -19.73 0.26
C GLU A 375 16.71 -19.29 1.12
N SER A 376 17.57 -18.38 0.63
CA SER A 376 18.72 -17.86 1.39
C SER A 376 18.31 -17.10 2.66
N GLU A 377 17.16 -16.44 2.67
CA GLU A 377 16.66 -15.60 3.75
C GLU A 377 15.72 -16.36 4.71
N ALA A 378 15.26 -17.53 4.31
CA ALA A 378 14.25 -18.28 5.03
C ALA A 378 14.61 -18.56 6.50
N TYR A 379 15.89 -18.89 6.79
CA TYR A 379 16.35 -19.14 8.14
C TYR A 379 16.36 -17.86 8.99
N ALA A 380 16.94 -16.79 8.47
CA ALA A 380 17.02 -15.50 9.17
C ALA A 380 15.62 -14.96 9.48
N ARG A 381 14.74 -14.97 8.49
CA ARG A 381 13.35 -14.55 8.64
C ARG A 381 12.56 -15.40 9.61
N GLY A 382 12.67 -16.73 9.49
CA GLY A 382 12.00 -17.68 10.39
C GLY A 382 12.45 -17.54 11.85
N ARG A 383 13.74 -17.33 12.06
CA ARG A 383 14.30 -17.08 13.39
C ARG A 383 13.79 -15.77 13.99
N PHE A 384 13.83 -14.69 13.22
CA PHE A 384 13.33 -13.36 13.63
C PHE A 384 11.86 -13.44 14.08
N VAL A 385 11.01 -14.06 13.25
CA VAL A 385 9.57 -14.22 13.57
C VAL A 385 9.38 -15.02 14.85
N CYS A 386 10.10 -16.13 15.02
CA CYS A 386 10.03 -16.95 16.25
C CYS A 386 10.47 -16.15 17.49
N GLU A 387 11.53 -15.36 17.40
CA GLU A 387 12.02 -14.52 18.50
C GLU A 387 11.00 -13.43 18.87
N LYS A 388 10.42 -12.74 17.86
CA LYS A 388 9.39 -11.72 18.09
C LYS A 388 8.11 -12.27 18.69
N LEU A 389 7.61 -13.36 18.16
CA LEU A 389 6.44 -14.03 18.71
C LEU A 389 6.66 -14.50 20.15
N LYS A 390 7.86 -14.96 20.51
CA LYS A 390 8.20 -15.34 21.88
C LYS A 390 8.15 -14.17 22.85
N GLU A 391 8.49 -12.96 22.42
CA GLU A 391 8.43 -11.75 23.25
C GLU A 391 6.98 -11.34 23.55
N ILE A 392 6.06 -11.55 22.59
CA ILE A 392 4.69 -11.03 22.63
C ILE A 392 3.69 -12.05 23.16
N ILE A 393 3.85 -13.34 22.79
CA ILE A 393 2.93 -14.38 23.25
C ILE A 393 3.06 -14.55 24.77
N PRO A 394 1.96 -14.38 25.53
CA PRO A 394 1.98 -14.47 26.98
C PRO A 394 2.32 -15.91 27.45
N MET A 395 2.86 -16.02 28.65
CA MET A 395 3.09 -17.32 29.26
C MET A 395 1.77 -18.04 29.53
N HIS A 396 1.68 -19.28 29.11
CA HIS A 396 0.56 -20.19 29.38
C HIS A 396 0.88 -21.16 30.51
N GLN A 397 -0.12 -21.96 30.92
CA GLN A 397 0.08 -23.05 31.90
C GLN A 397 0.96 -24.20 31.37
N PHE A 398 1.22 -24.20 30.05
CA PHE A 398 2.06 -25.17 29.34
C PHE A 398 3.08 -24.45 28.48
N GLU A 399 4.11 -25.14 28.03
CA GLU A 399 5.11 -24.58 27.11
C GLU A 399 4.52 -24.45 25.70
N VAL A 400 4.68 -23.29 25.11
CA VAL A 400 4.27 -23.02 23.73
C VAL A 400 5.51 -23.00 22.83
N PRO A 401 5.76 -24.07 22.05
CA PRO A 401 6.80 -24.05 21.04
C PRO A 401 6.30 -23.21 19.85
N ILE A 402 7.15 -22.30 19.39
CA ILE A 402 7.02 -21.49 18.18
C ILE A 402 8.02 -22.07 17.19
N GLN A 403 7.56 -22.43 16.01
CA GLN A 403 8.40 -23.13 15.03
C GLN A 403 8.21 -22.49 13.65
N ALA A 404 9.31 -22.23 12.97
CA ALA A 404 9.32 -21.87 11.56
C ALA A 404 9.73 -23.08 10.73
N ALA A 405 8.99 -23.41 9.70
CA ALA A 405 9.22 -24.61 8.88
C ALA A 405 9.08 -24.30 7.38
N ILE A 406 9.85 -25.07 6.59
CA ILE A 406 9.69 -25.18 5.14
C ILE A 406 9.17 -26.59 4.86
N GLY A 407 7.91 -26.69 4.45
CA GLY A 407 7.23 -27.97 4.36
C GLY A 407 7.23 -28.71 5.73
N GLN A 408 7.83 -29.88 5.78
CA GLN A 408 7.93 -30.66 7.02
C GLN A 408 9.19 -30.36 7.85
N LYS A 409 10.15 -29.61 7.31
CA LYS A 409 11.43 -29.34 7.96
C LYS A 409 11.34 -28.07 8.82
N VAL A 410 11.44 -28.24 10.13
CA VAL A 410 11.59 -27.11 11.07
C VAL A 410 12.99 -26.52 10.92
N ILE A 411 13.09 -25.24 10.60
CA ILE A 411 14.34 -24.51 10.39
C ILE A 411 14.71 -23.61 11.57
N ALA A 412 13.72 -23.06 12.28
CA ALA A 412 13.94 -22.27 13.50
C ALA A 412 12.90 -22.64 14.56
N ARG A 413 13.29 -22.50 15.83
CA ARG A 413 12.41 -22.82 16.95
C ARG A 413 12.74 -21.95 18.16
N GLU A 414 11.68 -21.40 18.76
CA GLU A 414 11.71 -20.78 20.06
C GLU A 414 10.63 -21.39 20.97
N THR A 415 10.67 -21.10 22.25
CA THR A 415 9.70 -21.66 23.20
C THR A 415 9.33 -20.62 24.25
N VAL A 416 8.05 -20.32 24.39
CA VAL A 416 7.50 -19.55 25.51
C VAL A 416 7.39 -20.50 26.71
N LYS A 417 8.08 -20.17 27.80
CA LYS A 417 8.10 -21.00 28.99
C LYS A 417 6.73 -21.04 29.68
N ALA A 418 6.38 -22.19 30.22
CA ALA A 418 5.16 -22.34 31.00
C ALA A 418 5.24 -21.61 32.34
N TYR A 419 4.11 -21.10 32.82
CA TYR A 419 3.97 -20.64 34.20
C TYR A 419 4.40 -21.74 35.17
N ARG A 420 5.32 -21.46 36.07
CA ARG A 420 5.87 -22.45 36.99
C ARG A 420 5.42 -22.13 38.42
N LYS A 421 4.43 -22.87 38.90
CA LYS A 421 4.08 -22.82 40.31
C LYS A 421 5.14 -23.61 41.10
N ASP A 422 5.71 -23.04 42.15
CA ASP A 422 6.61 -23.75 43.04
C ASP A 422 5.82 -24.77 43.88
N VAL A 423 5.73 -25.99 43.35
CA VAL A 423 5.01 -27.10 44.03
C VAL A 423 5.82 -27.67 45.19
N ILE A 424 7.11 -27.28 45.32
CA ILE A 424 8.02 -27.78 46.36
C ILE A 424 8.14 -26.79 47.54
N ALA A 425 7.65 -25.55 47.43
CA ALA A 425 7.75 -24.55 48.49
C ALA A 425 7.24 -24.98 49.85
N LYS A 426 6.26 -25.88 49.88
CA LYS A 426 5.69 -26.43 51.13
C LYS A 426 6.31 -27.78 51.57
N CYS A 427 7.34 -28.25 50.88
CA CYS A 427 8.06 -29.50 51.25
C CYS A 427 9.22 -29.19 52.20
N TYR A 428 8.92 -29.12 53.48
CA TYR A 428 9.93 -29.05 54.54
C TYR A 428 10.60 -30.42 54.70
N GLY A 429 11.95 -30.45 54.71
CA GLY A 429 12.74 -31.67 54.94
C GLY A 429 13.28 -32.33 53.66
N GLY A 430 14.21 -33.28 53.85
CA GLY A 430 15.01 -33.89 52.78
C GLY A 430 14.35 -35.03 52.00
N ASP A 431 13.00 -35.11 51.97
CA ASP A 431 12.30 -36.16 51.20
C ASP A 431 12.37 -35.89 49.68
N ILE A 432 13.46 -36.40 49.11
CA ILE A 432 13.76 -36.31 47.68
C ILE A 432 12.70 -37.04 46.85
N SER A 433 12.16 -38.16 47.34
CA SER A 433 11.16 -38.94 46.62
C SER A 433 9.84 -38.20 46.44
N ARG A 434 9.38 -37.50 47.47
CA ARG A 434 8.16 -36.68 47.44
C ARG A 434 8.30 -35.46 46.53
N LYS A 435 9.47 -34.79 46.59
CA LYS A 435 9.79 -33.67 45.68
C LYS A 435 9.76 -34.13 44.24
N ARG A 436 10.36 -35.25 43.91
CA ARG A 436 10.38 -35.82 42.55
C ARG A 436 8.99 -36.21 42.06
N LYS A 437 8.14 -36.85 42.85
CA LYS A 437 6.74 -37.16 42.51
C LYS A 437 5.91 -35.93 42.26
N LEU A 438 6.05 -34.84 43.01
CA LEU A 438 5.34 -33.61 42.81
C LEU A 438 5.75 -32.93 41.49
N LEU A 439 7.04 -32.92 41.17
CA LEU A 439 7.55 -32.40 39.89
C LEU A 439 7.08 -33.23 38.69
N GLU A 440 7.05 -34.57 38.82
CA GLU A 440 6.54 -35.47 37.80
C GLU A 440 5.04 -35.28 37.55
N LYS A 441 4.21 -35.16 38.59
CA LYS A 441 2.79 -34.82 38.48
C LYS A 441 2.56 -33.47 37.82
N GLN A 442 3.38 -32.46 38.14
CA GLN A 442 3.30 -31.14 37.48
C GLN A 442 3.65 -31.25 35.99
N LYS A 443 4.68 -32.05 35.66
CA LYS A 443 5.08 -32.28 34.25
C LYS A 443 3.99 -33.00 33.45
N GLU A 444 3.36 -34.03 34.03
CA GLU A 444 2.25 -34.74 33.40
C GLU A 444 1.01 -33.86 33.24
N GLY A 445 0.66 -33.08 34.27
CA GLY A 445 -0.45 -32.14 34.20
C GLY A 445 -0.26 -31.11 33.09
N LYS A 446 0.95 -30.54 32.96
CA LYS A 446 1.31 -29.64 31.87
C LYS A 446 1.25 -30.30 30.49
N LYS A 447 1.68 -31.56 30.37
CA LYS A 447 1.59 -32.32 29.13
C LYS A 447 0.14 -32.56 28.70
N ARG A 448 -0.77 -32.85 29.65
CA ARG A 448 -2.22 -32.95 29.37
C ARG A 448 -2.82 -31.60 28.96
N MET A 449 -2.52 -30.52 29.68
CA MET A 449 -3.00 -29.18 29.33
C MET A 449 -2.57 -28.74 27.94
N ARG A 450 -1.36 -29.11 27.52
CA ARG A 450 -0.86 -28.83 26.17
C ARG A 450 -1.65 -29.53 25.07
N GLN A 451 -2.26 -30.67 25.31
CA GLN A 451 -3.05 -31.42 24.32
C GLN A 451 -4.42 -30.77 24.06
N PHE A 452 -4.94 -29.97 24.98
CA PHE A 452 -6.26 -29.39 24.92
C PHE A 452 -6.24 -27.83 24.90
N GLY A 453 -5.06 -27.24 25.12
CA GLY A 453 -4.93 -25.78 25.20
C GLY A 453 -4.76 -25.15 23.82
N THR A 454 -5.68 -24.28 23.45
CA THR A 454 -5.50 -23.33 22.35
C THR A 454 -4.57 -22.21 22.77
N VAL A 455 -3.73 -21.75 21.85
CA VAL A 455 -2.84 -20.61 22.07
C VAL A 455 -3.52 -19.39 21.44
N GLU A 456 -3.90 -18.46 22.27
CA GLU A 456 -4.43 -17.18 21.84
C GLU A 456 -3.28 -16.30 21.32
N VAL A 457 -3.42 -15.79 20.10
CA VAL A 457 -2.41 -14.92 19.48
C VAL A 457 -2.88 -13.48 19.66
N PRO A 458 -2.15 -12.66 20.45
CA PRO A 458 -2.51 -11.25 20.61
C PRO A 458 -2.45 -10.50 19.27
N GLN A 459 -3.29 -9.51 19.10
CA GLN A 459 -3.34 -8.68 17.89
C GLN A 459 -1.98 -8.03 17.59
N GLU A 460 -1.25 -7.62 18.63
CA GLU A 460 0.09 -7.05 18.53
C GLU A 460 1.11 -7.97 17.85
N ALA A 461 0.89 -9.30 17.91
CA ALA A 461 1.78 -10.28 17.28
C ALA A 461 1.78 -10.16 15.75
N PHE A 462 0.63 -9.83 15.16
CA PHE A 462 0.51 -9.67 13.70
C PHE A 462 1.25 -8.44 13.20
N THR A 463 1.17 -7.34 13.91
CA THR A 463 1.89 -6.09 13.59
C THR A 463 3.40 -6.17 13.87
N ALA A 464 3.80 -6.87 14.91
CA ALA A 464 5.22 -6.99 15.28
C ALA A 464 6.04 -7.84 14.30
N VAL A 465 5.42 -8.84 13.68
CA VAL A 465 6.05 -9.67 12.64
C VAL A 465 6.32 -8.89 11.35
N LEU A 466 5.59 -7.77 11.13
CA LEU A 466 5.74 -6.92 9.94
C LEU A 466 7.02 -6.08 9.96
N LYS A 467 7.47 -5.64 11.14
CA LYS A 467 8.64 -4.77 11.29
C LYS A 467 9.91 -5.62 11.42
N TYR A 468 10.58 -5.81 10.29
CA TYR A 468 11.90 -6.46 10.26
C TYR A 468 12.96 -5.41 10.55
N ASP A 469 13.51 -5.41 11.75
CA ASP A 469 14.59 -4.50 12.15
C ASP A 469 15.94 -5.18 11.85
N ASP A 470 16.64 -4.75 10.80
CA ASP A 470 17.99 -5.23 10.44
C ASP A 470 19.10 -4.80 11.45
N ASN A 471 18.73 -4.22 12.58
CA ASN A 471 19.65 -3.69 13.57
C ASN A 471 20.06 -4.72 14.67
N LYS A 472 20.23 -6.00 14.28
CA LYS A 472 20.92 -6.95 15.18
C LYS A 472 21.89 -7.84 14.42
#